data_334cccdf96881b3aab77fe3f4e1777f7
#
_entry.id   334cccdf96881b3aab77fe3f4e1777f7
#
_cell.length_a   1.000
_cell.length_b   1.000
_cell.length_c   1.000
_cell.angle_alpha   90.00
_cell.angle_beta   90.00
_cell.angle_gamma   90.00
#
_symmetry.space_group_name_H-M   'P 1'
#
loop_
_entity.id
_entity.type
_entity.pdbx_description
1 polymer ?
#
loop_
_entity_poly.entity_id
_entity_poly.type
_entity_poly.pdbx_seq_one_letter_code
_entity_poly.pdbx_strand_id
1 'polypeptide(L)'
;SDKSLLPRLFVHSLHYVDPGLASSLEIAEWKGGNETLESELFNEADCILAFGNDSTLESARKRLPLNKKFIGYGNRISFGYVDQLANEVMGTQTIISRAADDVIAWNQQGCLSPQVIYIEELGSLKPDQFAEMLAEELAKRNTTIPRGELSSKESANITSIRRFYKIRAANNVGAMLWESKDSTDWTVVQEDEKQFQSSPLNRFIFIKPIENPAELMHILEPYRENISTIGIAASESKLREFAQAFGQWGAPRICPLGKMQRPPLAWRHDGRPPLGDLINWTNLETN
;
A
#
# COMPACT_ATOMS: atom_id res chain seq x y z
N SER A 1 -9.19 20.56 -5.90
CA SER A 1 -9.54 19.14 -5.98
C SER A 1 -10.34 18.79 -4.74
N ASP A 2 -11.42 18.01 -4.90
CA ASP A 2 -12.39 17.66 -3.85
C ASP A 2 -11.83 16.73 -2.74
N LYS A 3 -10.53 16.73 -2.53
CA LYS A 3 -9.87 15.87 -1.53
C LYS A 3 -10.28 16.18 -0.08
N SER A 4 -10.76 17.39 0.19
CA SER A 4 -11.25 17.79 1.51
C SER A 4 -12.72 17.43 1.78
N LEU A 5 -13.47 17.05 0.74
CA LEU A 5 -14.90 16.77 0.88
C LEU A 5 -15.18 15.56 1.76
N LEU A 6 -14.42 14.47 1.57
CA LEU A 6 -14.64 13.20 2.28
C LEU A 6 -14.49 13.34 3.82
N PRO A 7 -13.45 13.97 4.37
CA PRO A 7 -13.36 14.23 5.80
C PRO A 7 -14.53 15.04 6.34
N ARG A 8 -14.98 16.08 5.62
CA ARG A 8 -16.13 16.90 6.00
C ARG A 8 -17.44 16.11 6.04
N LEU A 9 -17.68 15.26 5.01
CA LEU A 9 -18.83 14.37 4.97
C LEU A 9 -18.79 13.34 6.11
N PHE A 10 -17.61 12.85 6.45
CA PHE A 10 -17.43 11.93 7.57
C PHE A 10 -17.83 12.56 8.90
N VAL A 11 -17.33 13.75 9.23
CA VAL A 11 -17.71 14.47 10.46
C VAL A 11 -19.19 14.80 10.45
N HIS A 12 -19.74 15.23 9.33
CA HIS A 12 -21.18 15.47 9.19
C HIS A 12 -22.00 14.20 9.48
N SER A 13 -21.61 13.05 8.92
CA SER A 13 -22.27 11.77 9.21
C SER A 13 -22.15 11.38 10.69
N LEU A 14 -20.99 11.62 11.29
CA LEU A 14 -20.76 11.33 12.70
C LEU A 14 -21.67 12.14 13.62
N HIS A 15 -22.02 13.36 13.24
CA HIS A 15 -22.97 14.20 14.00
C HIS A 15 -24.35 13.54 14.17
N TYR A 16 -24.78 12.73 13.21
CA TYR A 16 -26.06 11.99 13.32
C TYR A 16 -25.94 10.73 14.19
N VAL A 17 -24.74 10.17 14.34
CA VAL A 17 -24.49 8.95 15.11
C VAL A 17 -24.16 9.28 16.57
N ASP A 18 -23.27 10.23 16.76
CA ASP A 18 -22.80 10.70 18.08
C ASP A 18 -22.46 12.19 18.02
N PRO A 19 -23.41 13.08 18.37
CA PRO A 19 -23.18 14.51 18.38
C PRO A 19 -22.06 14.95 19.34
N GLY A 20 -21.87 14.24 20.47
CA GLY A 20 -20.83 14.52 21.44
C GLY A 20 -19.43 14.27 20.85
N LEU A 21 -19.25 13.17 20.17
CA LEU A 21 -17.99 12.86 19.46
C LEU A 21 -17.77 13.82 18.28
N ALA A 22 -18.81 14.12 17.51
CA ALA A 22 -18.69 15.04 16.38
C ALA A 22 -18.29 16.46 16.82
N SER A 23 -18.78 16.93 17.98
CA SER A 23 -18.44 18.25 18.52
C SER A 23 -16.98 18.38 18.97
N SER A 24 -16.27 17.27 19.16
CA SER A 24 -14.82 17.25 19.46
C SER A 24 -13.94 17.18 18.22
N LEU A 25 -14.53 17.20 17.02
CA LEU A 25 -13.80 17.14 15.75
C LEU A 25 -13.95 18.47 14.99
N GLU A 26 -12.81 19.00 14.58
CA GLU A 26 -12.75 20.18 13.71
C GLU A 26 -11.97 19.86 12.43
N ILE A 27 -12.42 20.39 11.30
CA ILE A 27 -11.75 20.27 10.02
C ILE A 27 -11.39 21.64 9.50
N ALA A 28 -10.09 21.89 9.42
CA ALA A 28 -9.53 23.07 8.78
C ALA A 28 -8.73 22.66 7.52
N GLU A 29 -8.75 23.52 6.52
CA GLU A 29 -8.04 23.31 5.27
C GLU A 29 -7.20 24.53 4.93
N TRP A 30 -5.92 24.32 4.65
CA TRP A 30 -5.02 25.34 4.14
C TRP A 30 -3.99 24.77 3.17
N LYS A 31 -3.34 25.64 2.42
CA LYS A 31 -2.25 25.25 1.53
C LYS A 31 -1.03 24.90 2.38
N GLY A 32 -0.45 23.71 2.13
CA GLY A 32 0.77 23.26 2.80
C GLY A 32 1.90 24.32 2.70
N GLY A 33 2.65 24.49 3.78
CA GLY A 33 3.67 25.51 3.92
C GLY A 33 3.14 26.86 4.45
N ASN A 34 1.90 26.92 4.94
CA ASN A 34 1.41 28.07 5.71
C ASN A 34 1.97 27.99 7.14
N GLU A 35 3.17 28.54 7.32
CA GLU A 35 3.90 28.43 8.59
C GLU A 35 3.17 29.06 9.78
N THR A 36 2.36 30.09 9.56
CA THR A 36 1.58 30.73 10.63
C THR A 36 0.54 29.77 11.18
N LEU A 37 -0.33 29.22 10.33
CA LEU A 37 -1.38 28.28 10.76
C LEU A 37 -0.80 26.98 11.30
N GLU A 38 0.27 26.48 10.66
CA GLU A 38 0.95 25.26 11.13
C GLU A 38 1.61 25.49 12.50
N SER A 39 2.18 26.66 12.76
CA SER A 39 2.79 26.97 14.05
C SER A 39 1.75 27.12 15.14
N GLU A 40 0.60 27.73 14.87
CA GLU A 40 -0.52 27.78 15.81
C GLU A 40 -0.98 26.37 16.18
N LEU A 41 -1.23 25.52 15.18
CA LEU A 41 -1.61 24.13 15.40
C LEU A 41 -0.55 23.38 16.23
N PHE A 42 0.72 23.53 15.92
CA PHE A 42 1.81 22.83 16.62
C PHE A 42 1.99 23.29 18.07
N ASN A 43 1.67 24.55 18.37
CA ASN A 43 1.72 25.06 19.73
C ASN A 43 0.53 24.62 20.59
N GLU A 44 -0.66 24.56 20.01
CA GLU A 44 -1.89 24.20 20.72
C GLU A 44 -2.03 22.68 20.92
N ALA A 45 -1.73 21.87 19.92
CA ALA A 45 -1.91 20.42 19.99
C ALA A 45 -0.91 19.74 20.94
N ASP A 46 -1.35 18.76 21.73
CA ASP A 46 -0.49 17.92 22.58
C ASP A 46 0.21 16.83 21.77
N CYS A 47 -0.45 16.35 20.70
CA CYS A 47 0.06 15.30 19.82
C CYS A 47 -0.25 15.66 18.36
N ILE A 48 0.75 15.57 17.50
CA ILE A 48 0.63 15.75 16.06
C ILE A 48 0.76 14.39 15.40
N LEU A 49 -0.29 13.98 14.69
CA LEU A 49 -0.27 12.81 13.84
C LEU A 49 -0.22 13.27 12.37
N ALA A 50 0.86 12.98 11.69
CA ALA A 50 1.12 13.48 10.34
C ALA A 50 1.29 12.35 9.33
N PHE A 51 0.67 12.51 8.15
CA PHE A 51 0.85 11.65 6.98
C PHE A 51 1.48 12.47 5.86
N GLY A 52 2.54 11.95 5.25
CA GLY A 52 3.20 12.64 4.16
C GLY A 52 4.47 11.93 3.69
N ASN A 53 5.16 12.53 2.72
CA ASN A 53 6.49 12.05 2.37
C ASN A 53 7.50 12.41 3.46
N ASP A 54 8.65 11.75 3.44
CA ASP A 54 9.67 11.86 4.49
C ASP A 54 10.16 13.31 4.66
N SER A 55 10.33 14.07 3.56
CA SER A 55 10.74 15.47 3.63
C SER A 55 9.68 16.37 4.29
N THR A 56 8.40 16.10 4.06
CA THR A 56 7.28 16.80 4.72
C THR A 56 7.27 16.51 6.22
N LEU A 57 7.42 15.24 6.59
CA LEU A 57 7.46 14.83 8.00
C LEU A 57 8.67 15.41 8.73
N GLU A 58 9.83 15.41 8.11
CA GLU A 58 11.05 16.01 8.65
C GLU A 58 10.89 17.52 8.87
N SER A 59 10.31 18.22 7.88
CA SER A 59 10.02 19.65 8.00
C SER A 59 9.05 19.96 9.13
N ALA A 60 7.97 19.17 9.27
CA ALA A 60 7.03 19.32 10.37
C ALA A 60 7.72 19.08 11.72
N ARG A 61 8.48 17.99 11.84
CA ARG A 61 9.17 17.64 13.09
C ARG A 61 10.19 18.68 13.55
N LYS A 62 10.91 19.32 12.63
CA LYS A 62 11.87 20.39 12.96
C LYS A 62 11.24 21.64 13.55
N ARG A 63 9.97 21.89 13.25
CA ARG A 63 9.20 23.06 13.73
C ARG A 63 8.38 22.77 14.97
N LEU A 64 8.25 21.52 15.38
CA LEU A 64 7.51 21.13 16.58
C LEU A 64 8.28 21.45 17.85
N PRO A 65 7.66 22.02 18.89
CA PRO A 65 8.24 22.11 20.22
C PRO A 65 8.66 20.73 20.76
N LEU A 66 9.79 20.67 21.48
CA LEU A 66 10.36 19.41 21.98
C LEU A 66 9.44 18.62 22.92
N ASN A 67 8.54 19.31 23.61
CA ASN A 67 7.59 18.73 24.56
C ASN A 67 6.33 18.17 23.87
N LYS A 68 6.17 18.35 22.57
CA LYS A 68 5.01 17.85 21.82
C LYS A 68 5.27 16.44 21.26
N LYS A 69 4.26 15.60 21.34
CA LYS A 69 4.33 14.25 20.77
C LYS A 69 4.15 14.31 19.25
N PHE A 70 4.99 13.61 18.50
CA PHE A 70 4.92 13.53 17.04
C PHE A 70 4.84 12.07 16.57
N ILE A 71 3.82 11.76 15.78
CA ILE A 71 3.58 10.47 15.16
C ILE A 71 3.55 10.67 13.65
N GLY A 72 4.64 10.35 12.96
CA GLY A 72 4.75 10.46 11.51
C GLY A 72 4.51 9.14 10.81
N TYR A 73 3.74 9.16 9.72
CA TYR A 73 3.54 8.07 8.78
C TYR A 73 4.09 8.50 7.42
N GLY A 74 5.31 8.03 7.12
CA GLY A 74 6.07 8.36 5.91
C GLY A 74 5.73 7.50 4.70
N ASN A 75 6.66 7.49 3.74
CA ASN A 75 6.54 6.64 2.56
C ASN A 75 6.55 5.17 2.97
N ARG A 76 5.58 4.43 2.46
CA ARG A 76 5.42 3.01 2.72
C ARG A 76 5.30 2.24 1.42
N ILE A 77 5.78 1.01 1.43
CA ILE A 77 5.64 0.06 0.34
C ILE A 77 4.94 -1.20 0.83
N SER A 78 4.15 -1.78 -0.05
CA SER A 78 3.49 -3.06 0.17
C SER A 78 3.68 -3.94 -1.04
N PHE A 79 3.69 -5.25 -0.83
CA PHE A 79 3.86 -6.19 -1.92
C PHE A 79 3.03 -7.46 -1.70
N GLY A 80 2.76 -8.18 -2.78
CA GLY A 80 2.16 -9.49 -2.76
C GLY A 80 3.21 -10.60 -2.81
N TYR A 81 2.88 -11.76 -2.29
CA TYR A 81 3.69 -12.97 -2.36
C TYR A 81 2.81 -14.19 -2.63
N VAL A 82 3.18 -15.00 -3.61
CA VAL A 82 2.47 -16.21 -3.99
C VAL A 82 3.39 -17.41 -3.81
N ASP A 83 3.07 -18.25 -2.84
CA ASP A 83 3.77 -19.49 -2.53
C ASP A 83 3.61 -20.51 -3.66
N GLN A 84 4.62 -21.36 -3.87
CA GLN A 84 4.67 -22.38 -4.93
C GLN A 84 3.47 -23.34 -4.91
N LEU A 85 2.91 -23.63 -3.75
CA LEU A 85 1.75 -24.53 -3.60
C LEU A 85 0.42 -23.78 -3.51
N ALA A 86 0.41 -22.44 -3.59
CA ALA A 86 -0.80 -21.66 -3.46
C ALA A 86 -1.86 -22.05 -4.48
N ASN A 87 -1.45 -22.34 -5.72
CA ASN A 87 -2.35 -22.71 -6.79
C ASN A 87 -3.07 -24.05 -6.53
N GLU A 88 -2.38 -25.03 -5.95
CA GLU A 88 -2.96 -26.33 -5.62
C GLU A 88 -3.98 -26.26 -4.49
N VAL A 89 -3.78 -25.33 -3.56
CA VAL A 89 -4.64 -25.16 -2.38
C VAL A 89 -5.85 -24.26 -2.66
N MET A 90 -5.64 -23.18 -3.40
CA MET A 90 -6.63 -22.11 -3.58
C MET A 90 -7.25 -22.08 -4.97
N GLY A 91 -6.56 -22.64 -5.96
CA GLY A 91 -6.91 -22.53 -7.38
C GLY A 91 -6.51 -21.18 -8.01
N THR A 92 -6.03 -21.23 -9.24
CA THR A 92 -5.51 -20.09 -9.97
C THR A 92 -6.47 -18.90 -10.00
N GLN A 93 -7.75 -19.14 -10.34
CA GLN A 93 -8.73 -18.06 -10.48
C GLN A 93 -8.99 -17.33 -9.16
N THR A 94 -8.92 -18.03 -8.03
CA THR A 94 -9.05 -17.40 -6.71
C THR A 94 -7.88 -16.48 -6.41
N ILE A 95 -6.66 -16.91 -6.71
CA ILE A 95 -5.45 -16.10 -6.46
C ILE A 95 -5.48 -14.85 -7.34
N ILE A 96 -5.78 -14.99 -8.63
CA ILE A 96 -5.89 -13.88 -9.59
C ILE A 96 -6.96 -12.88 -9.15
N SER A 97 -8.16 -13.37 -8.79
CA SER A 97 -9.25 -12.53 -8.31
C SER A 97 -8.84 -11.73 -7.07
N ARG A 98 -8.16 -12.36 -6.10
CA ARG A 98 -7.66 -11.69 -4.89
C ARG A 98 -6.57 -10.68 -5.18
N ALA A 99 -5.63 -10.99 -6.08
CA ALA A 99 -4.60 -10.05 -6.52
C ALA A 99 -5.24 -8.81 -7.17
N ALA A 100 -6.24 -9.01 -8.03
CA ALA A 100 -6.97 -7.92 -8.65
C ALA A 100 -7.74 -7.07 -7.64
N ASP A 101 -8.33 -7.67 -6.58
CA ASP A 101 -8.95 -6.92 -5.48
C ASP A 101 -7.99 -5.90 -4.85
N ASP A 102 -6.77 -6.35 -4.54
CA ASP A 102 -5.78 -5.50 -3.88
C ASP A 102 -5.20 -4.42 -4.83
N VAL A 103 -5.10 -4.71 -6.14
CA VAL A 103 -4.63 -3.75 -7.15
C VAL A 103 -5.68 -2.69 -7.46
N ILE A 104 -6.96 -3.08 -7.55
CA ILE A 104 -8.04 -2.16 -7.95
C ILE A 104 -8.44 -1.22 -6.82
N ALA A 105 -8.44 -1.72 -5.57
CA ALA A 105 -8.86 -0.95 -4.42
C ALA A 105 -8.07 0.37 -4.32
N TRP A 106 -8.80 1.48 -4.17
CA TRP A 106 -8.24 2.85 -4.12
C TRP A 106 -7.36 3.22 -5.32
N ASN A 107 -7.57 2.56 -6.47
CA ASN A 107 -6.72 2.71 -7.67
C ASN A 107 -5.21 2.50 -7.36
N GLN A 108 -4.91 1.58 -6.44
CA GLN A 108 -3.54 1.28 -5.96
C GLN A 108 -2.84 2.47 -5.26
N GLN A 109 -3.55 3.52 -4.89
CA GLN A 109 -2.97 4.72 -4.25
C GLN A 109 -2.83 4.60 -2.72
N GLY A 110 -3.37 3.54 -2.11
CA GLY A 110 -3.22 3.30 -0.68
C GLY A 110 -1.82 2.79 -0.31
N CYS A 111 -1.32 3.15 0.87
CA CYS A 111 -0.05 2.62 1.40
C CYS A 111 -0.05 1.09 1.56
N LEU A 112 -1.21 0.47 1.64
CA LEU A 112 -1.40 -0.98 1.72
C LEU A 112 -1.52 -1.64 0.33
N SER A 113 -1.52 -0.87 -0.77
CA SER A 113 -1.64 -1.42 -2.12
C SER A 113 -0.33 -2.08 -2.56
N PRO A 114 -0.38 -3.28 -3.15
CA PRO A 114 0.82 -3.92 -3.66
C PRO A 114 1.39 -3.13 -4.85
N GLN A 115 2.69 -2.92 -4.87
CA GLN A 115 3.42 -2.34 -5.99
C GLN A 115 4.08 -3.43 -6.85
N VAL A 116 4.42 -4.54 -6.22
CA VAL A 116 4.99 -5.75 -6.84
C VAL A 116 4.25 -6.96 -6.28
N ILE A 117 4.03 -7.97 -7.08
CA ILE A 117 3.65 -9.31 -6.61
C ILE A 117 4.78 -10.27 -7.01
N TYR A 118 5.37 -10.91 -6.02
CA TYR A 118 6.40 -11.91 -6.19
C TYR A 118 5.79 -13.31 -6.26
N ILE A 119 6.22 -14.10 -7.26
CA ILE A 119 5.68 -15.44 -7.52
C ILE A 119 6.84 -16.44 -7.39
N GLU A 120 6.69 -17.46 -6.56
CA GLU A 120 7.70 -18.53 -6.48
C GLU A 120 7.79 -19.32 -7.79
N GLU A 121 9.00 -19.39 -8.35
CA GLU A 121 9.27 -19.98 -9.67
C GLU A 121 9.01 -21.49 -9.73
N LEU A 122 9.14 -22.21 -8.61
CA LEU A 122 8.95 -23.65 -8.55
C LEU A 122 7.48 -24.08 -8.54
N GLY A 123 6.54 -23.14 -8.35
CA GLY A 123 5.12 -23.40 -8.39
C GLY A 123 4.60 -23.82 -9.77
N SER A 124 3.39 -24.39 -9.79
CA SER A 124 2.68 -24.72 -11.02
C SER A 124 2.15 -23.48 -11.77
N LEU A 125 1.95 -22.37 -11.07
CA LEU A 125 1.54 -21.08 -11.64
C LEU A 125 2.80 -20.23 -11.89
N LYS A 126 3.17 -20.07 -13.14
CA LYS A 126 4.37 -19.30 -13.52
C LYS A 126 4.11 -17.79 -13.50
N PRO A 127 5.16 -16.95 -13.31
CA PRO A 127 5.02 -15.49 -13.25
C PRO A 127 4.37 -14.88 -14.50
N ASP A 128 4.72 -15.34 -15.69
CA ASP A 128 4.16 -14.91 -16.97
C ASP A 128 2.67 -15.27 -17.10
N GLN A 129 2.31 -16.50 -16.75
CA GLN A 129 0.90 -16.95 -16.72
C GLN A 129 0.08 -16.16 -15.71
N PHE A 130 0.63 -15.92 -14.52
CA PHE A 130 0.00 -15.08 -13.51
C PHE A 130 -0.24 -13.67 -14.05
N ALA A 131 0.75 -13.07 -14.68
CA ALA A 131 0.67 -11.70 -15.22
C ALA A 131 -0.40 -11.59 -16.31
N GLU A 132 -0.46 -12.54 -17.24
CA GLU A 132 -1.46 -12.59 -18.31
C GLU A 132 -2.87 -12.70 -17.72
N MET A 133 -3.11 -13.66 -16.82
CA MET A 133 -4.42 -13.86 -16.20
C MET A 133 -4.83 -12.66 -15.33
N LEU A 134 -3.90 -12.03 -14.64
CA LEU A 134 -4.17 -10.80 -13.88
C LEU A 134 -4.56 -9.66 -14.80
N ALA A 135 -3.89 -9.51 -15.95
CA ALA A 135 -4.23 -8.51 -16.96
C ALA A 135 -5.65 -8.69 -17.50
N GLU A 136 -6.04 -9.93 -17.80
CA GLU A 136 -7.42 -10.28 -18.23
C GLU A 136 -8.45 -9.92 -17.13
N GLU A 137 -8.16 -10.26 -15.88
CA GLU A 137 -9.06 -9.96 -14.76
C GLU A 137 -9.16 -8.45 -14.51
N LEU A 138 -8.05 -7.68 -14.62
CA LEU A 138 -8.09 -6.23 -14.52
C LEU A 138 -8.87 -5.59 -15.67
N ALA A 139 -8.73 -6.10 -16.91
CA ALA A 139 -9.51 -5.66 -18.05
C ALA A 139 -11.01 -5.88 -17.82
N LYS A 140 -11.39 -7.07 -17.39
CA LYS A 140 -12.79 -7.43 -17.06
C LYS A 140 -13.36 -6.53 -15.96
N ARG A 141 -12.62 -6.32 -14.87
CA ARG A 141 -13.10 -5.48 -13.76
C ARG A 141 -13.15 -4.01 -14.09
N ASN A 142 -12.31 -3.53 -15.01
CA ASN A 142 -12.34 -2.13 -15.43
C ASN A 142 -13.66 -1.74 -16.10
N THR A 143 -14.42 -2.72 -16.64
CA THR A 143 -15.74 -2.46 -17.21
C THR A 143 -16.80 -2.15 -16.15
N THR A 144 -16.65 -2.69 -14.94
CA THR A 144 -17.61 -2.53 -13.84
C THR A 144 -17.12 -1.57 -12.76
N ILE A 145 -15.82 -1.50 -12.57
CA ILE A 145 -15.15 -0.62 -11.62
C ILE A 145 -14.08 0.17 -12.38
N PRO A 146 -14.49 1.16 -13.19
CA PRO A 146 -13.53 1.94 -13.96
C PRO A 146 -12.58 2.71 -13.05
N ARG A 147 -11.35 2.89 -13.53
CA ARG A 147 -10.38 3.74 -12.83
C ARG A 147 -10.83 5.20 -12.90
N GLY A 148 -10.63 5.96 -11.82
CA GLY A 148 -10.87 7.39 -11.80
C GLY A 148 -9.94 8.18 -12.74
N GLU A 149 -10.22 9.46 -12.93
CA GLU A 149 -9.41 10.34 -13.75
C GLU A 149 -8.00 10.52 -13.19
N LEU A 150 -7.02 10.65 -14.07
CA LEU A 150 -5.64 10.97 -13.76
C LEU A 150 -5.32 12.41 -14.10
N SER A 151 -4.38 12.98 -13.35
CA SER A 151 -3.71 14.20 -13.82
C SER A 151 -2.87 13.92 -15.06
N SER A 152 -2.64 14.96 -15.87
CA SER A 152 -1.78 14.86 -17.06
C SER A 152 -0.37 14.35 -16.71
N LYS A 153 0.14 14.70 -15.51
CA LYS A 153 1.44 14.24 -15.03
C LYS A 153 1.47 12.73 -14.74
N GLU A 154 0.44 12.20 -14.07
CA GLU A 154 0.33 10.76 -13.79
C GLU A 154 0.19 9.96 -15.08
N SER A 155 -0.68 10.40 -15.99
CA SER A 155 -0.87 9.77 -17.30
C SER A 155 0.42 9.76 -18.14
N ALA A 156 1.15 10.87 -18.16
CA ALA A 156 2.43 10.96 -18.87
C ALA A 156 3.48 10.03 -18.26
N ASN A 157 3.55 9.91 -16.93
CA ASN A 157 4.45 9.00 -16.22
C ASN A 157 4.17 7.54 -16.59
N ILE A 158 2.92 7.10 -16.49
CA ILE A 158 2.51 5.75 -16.89
C ILE A 158 2.87 5.47 -18.35
N THR A 159 2.56 6.40 -19.25
CA THR A 159 2.85 6.28 -20.68
C THR A 159 4.36 6.15 -20.95
N SER A 160 5.17 6.91 -20.24
CA SER A 160 6.63 6.85 -20.37
C SER A 160 7.18 5.48 -19.93
N ILE A 161 6.71 4.97 -18.80
CA ILE A 161 7.13 3.65 -18.29
C ILE A 161 6.65 2.52 -19.22
N ARG A 162 5.41 2.58 -19.72
CA ARG A 162 4.91 1.63 -20.72
C ARG A 162 5.77 1.59 -21.99
N ARG A 163 6.20 2.75 -22.49
CA ARG A 163 7.08 2.83 -23.68
C ARG A 163 8.40 2.12 -23.42
N PHE A 164 8.99 2.31 -22.25
CA PHE A 164 10.22 1.62 -21.87
C PHE A 164 10.04 0.10 -21.88
N TYR A 165 8.96 -0.41 -21.26
CA TYR A 165 8.69 -1.84 -21.21
C TYR A 165 8.25 -2.43 -22.56
N LYS A 166 7.57 -1.67 -23.43
CA LYS A 166 7.33 -2.08 -24.82
C LYS A 166 8.61 -2.37 -25.59
N ILE A 167 9.60 -1.50 -25.43
CA ILE A 167 10.90 -1.70 -26.08
C ILE A 167 11.60 -2.94 -25.53
N ARG A 168 11.60 -3.14 -24.22
CA ARG A 168 12.19 -4.32 -23.58
C ARG A 168 11.50 -5.61 -24.02
N ALA A 169 10.18 -5.65 -23.99
CA ALA A 169 9.39 -6.79 -24.43
C ALA A 169 9.62 -7.13 -25.92
N ALA A 170 9.64 -6.13 -26.80
CA ALA A 170 9.88 -6.31 -28.22
C ALA A 170 11.30 -6.87 -28.53
N ASN A 171 12.26 -6.62 -27.65
CA ASN A 171 13.63 -7.13 -27.79
C ASN A 171 13.88 -8.42 -26.98
N ASN A 172 12.85 -9.01 -26.37
CA ASN A 172 12.95 -10.18 -25.49
C ASN A 172 13.98 -10.02 -24.35
N VAL A 173 14.04 -8.84 -23.74
CA VAL A 173 14.98 -8.53 -22.67
C VAL A 173 14.29 -8.73 -21.31
N GLY A 174 13.92 -9.99 -21.00
CA GLY A 174 13.44 -10.41 -19.69
C GLY A 174 12.25 -9.59 -19.16
N ALA A 175 11.33 -9.17 -20.05
CA ALA A 175 10.13 -8.47 -19.66
C ALA A 175 8.98 -8.72 -20.64
N MET A 176 7.75 -8.79 -20.10
CA MET A 176 6.49 -8.82 -20.85
C MET A 176 5.56 -7.70 -20.34
N LEU A 177 4.69 -7.22 -21.21
CA LEU A 177 3.79 -6.11 -20.92
C LEU A 177 2.38 -6.42 -21.42
N TRP A 178 1.41 -6.26 -20.53
CA TRP A 178 -0.02 -6.22 -20.84
C TRP A 178 -0.57 -4.86 -20.41
N GLU A 179 -1.39 -4.26 -21.25
CA GLU A 179 -1.92 -2.92 -20.97
C GLU A 179 -3.30 -2.70 -21.57
N SER A 180 -4.04 -1.78 -21.00
CA SER A 180 -5.31 -1.31 -21.58
C SER A 180 -5.09 -0.62 -22.93
N LYS A 181 -5.94 -0.93 -23.94
CA LYS A 181 -5.91 -0.30 -25.26
C LYS A 181 -6.43 1.14 -25.16
N ASP A 182 -5.81 2.04 -25.89
CA ASP A 182 -6.20 3.44 -26.07
C ASP A 182 -6.41 4.24 -24.75
N SER A 183 -5.94 3.68 -23.62
CA SER A 183 -6.06 4.29 -22.31
C SER A 183 -4.88 3.89 -21.41
N THR A 184 -4.82 4.46 -20.20
CA THR A 184 -3.84 4.07 -19.17
C THR A 184 -4.50 3.40 -17.96
N ASP A 185 -5.65 2.74 -18.15
CA ASP A 185 -6.51 2.28 -17.06
C ASP A 185 -5.89 1.21 -16.18
N TRP A 186 -5.11 0.32 -16.77
CA TRP A 186 -4.37 -0.70 -16.03
C TRP A 186 -3.14 -1.14 -16.82
N THR A 187 -2.12 -1.61 -16.12
CA THR A 187 -0.87 -2.13 -16.69
C THR A 187 -0.34 -3.26 -15.82
N VAL A 188 0.05 -4.36 -16.45
CA VAL A 188 0.76 -5.45 -15.81
C VAL A 188 2.10 -5.63 -16.53
N VAL A 189 3.18 -5.62 -15.78
CA VAL A 189 4.54 -5.89 -16.28
C VAL A 189 5.06 -7.12 -15.57
N GLN A 190 5.37 -8.17 -16.32
CA GLN A 190 6.22 -9.25 -15.81
C GLN A 190 7.67 -8.92 -16.14
N GLU A 191 8.56 -9.10 -15.19
CA GLU A 191 9.98 -8.79 -15.33
C GLU A 191 10.84 -9.80 -14.57
N ASP A 192 11.91 -10.30 -15.21
CA ASP A 192 12.83 -11.28 -14.62
C ASP A 192 13.75 -10.65 -13.56
N GLU A 193 13.92 -9.32 -13.61
CA GLU A 193 14.67 -8.56 -12.59
C GLU A 193 13.95 -8.64 -11.25
N LYS A 194 14.59 -9.24 -10.26
CA LYS A 194 13.98 -9.52 -8.94
C LYS A 194 13.96 -8.30 -8.00
N GLN A 195 14.80 -7.29 -8.25
CA GLN A 195 14.89 -6.10 -7.39
C GLN A 195 13.57 -5.35 -7.31
N PHE A 196 13.28 -4.80 -6.12
CA PHE A 196 12.09 -4.00 -5.93
C PHE A 196 12.12 -2.75 -6.80
N GLN A 197 11.00 -2.46 -7.41
CA GLN A 197 10.78 -1.26 -8.19
C GLN A 197 9.46 -0.62 -7.79
N SER A 198 9.50 0.67 -7.49
CA SER A 198 8.26 1.41 -7.19
C SER A 198 7.37 1.52 -8.43
N SER A 199 6.11 1.20 -8.24
CA SER A 199 5.07 1.36 -9.26
C SER A 199 4.68 2.85 -9.40
N PRO A 200 4.31 3.33 -10.61
CA PRO A 200 3.64 4.61 -10.77
C PRO A 200 2.22 4.63 -10.18
N LEU A 201 1.78 3.53 -9.54
CA LEU A 201 0.45 3.32 -8.97
C LEU A 201 -0.66 3.34 -10.05
N ASN A 202 -1.90 3.64 -9.68
CA ASN A 202 -2.99 3.77 -10.64
C ASN A 202 -3.24 2.49 -11.47
N ARG A 203 -3.23 1.32 -10.79
CA ARG A 203 -3.38 -0.02 -11.36
C ARG A 203 -2.23 -0.42 -12.30
N PHE A 204 -1.02 0.03 -11.98
CA PHE A 204 0.21 -0.42 -12.61
C PHE A 204 0.93 -1.37 -11.66
N ILE A 205 1.03 -2.65 -12.01
CA ILE A 205 1.58 -3.69 -11.13
C ILE A 205 2.75 -4.41 -11.81
N PHE A 206 3.79 -4.68 -11.03
CA PHE A 206 4.90 -5.54 -11.43
C PHE A 206 4.70 -6.96 -10.90
N ILE A 207 5.00 -7.94 -11.73
CA ILE A 207 5.03 -9.37 -11.40
C ILE A 207 6.46 -9.83 -11.56
N LYS A 208 7.03 -10.38 -10.49
CA LYS A 208 8.45 -10.76 -10.48
C LYS A 208 8.63 -12.19 -9.97
N PRO A 209 9.54 -12.97 -10.56
CA PRO A 209 9.90 -14.29 -10.05
C PRO A 209 10.67 -14.16 -8.73
N ILE A 210 10.54 -15.17 -7.87
CA ILE A 210 11.33 -15.32 -6.65
C ILE A 210 11.54 -16.81 -6.36
N GLU A 211 12.65 -17.19 -5.75
CA GLU A 211 12.88 -18.60 -5.39
C GLU A 211 12.20 -19.00 -4.09
N ASN A 212 12.27 -18.12 -3.08
CA ASN A 212 11.76 -18.38 -1.74
C ASN A 212 11.69 -17.11 -0.88
N PRO A 213 11.06 -17.17 0.32
CA PRO A 213 10.95 -16.01 1.21
C PRO A 213 12.28 -15.43 1.68
N ALA A 214 13.32 -16.26 1.84
CA ALA A 214 14.63 -15.79 2.30
C ALA A 214 15.33 -14.92 1.25
N GLU A 215 15.24 -15.29 -0.03
CA GLU A 215 15.73 -14.46 -1.14
C GLU A 215 14.95 -13.14 -1.18
N LEU A 216 13.62 -13.19 -1.04
CA LEU A 216 12.80 -11.99 -1.05
C LEU A 216 13.16 -11.02 0.09
N MET A 217 13.34 -11.52 1.32
CA MET A 217 13.77 -10.69 2.45
C MET A 217 15.15 -10.07 2.21
N HIS A 218 16.07 -10.81 1.58
CA HIS A 218 17.39 -10.28 1.21
C HIS A 218 17.30 -9.15 0.18
N ILE A 219 16.50 -9.32 -0.86
CA ILE A 219 16.27 -8.30 -1.90
C ILE A 219 15.61 -7.05 -1.31
N LEU A 220 14.67 -7.22 -0.37
CA LEU A 220 13.92 -6.13 0.23
C LEU A 220 14.59 -5.52 1.47
N GLU A 221 15.74 -6.02 1.91
CA GLU A 221 16.44 -5.50 3.10
C GLU A 221 16.67 -3.98 3.06
N PRO A 222 17.03 -3.35 1.91
CA PRO A 222 17.17 -1.89 1.83
C PRO A 222 15.87 -1.12 2.08
N TYR A 223 14.72 -1.78 1.96
CA TYR A 223 13.39 -1.18 2.12
C TYR A 223 12.66 -1.64 3.39
N ARG A 224 13.31 -2.45 4.24
CA ARG A 224 12.69 -3.09 5.41
C ARG A 224 11.92 -2.10 6.29
N GLU A 225 12.52 -0.96 6.59
CA GLU A 225 11.92 0.08 7.43
C GLU A 225 10.69 0.77 6.77
N ASN A 226 10.53 0.62 5.46
CA ASN A 226 9.44 1.19 4.69
C ASN A 226 8.29 0.19 4.42
N ILE A 227 8.45 -1.08 4.80
CA ILE A 227 7.41 -2.08 4.58
C ILE A 227 6.17 -1.75 5.43
N SER A 228 5.00 -1.78 4.80
CA SER A 228 3.71 -1.65 5.48
C SER A 228 2.94 -2.97 5.54
N THR A 229 2.68 -3.59 4.39
CA THR A 229 1.86 -4.80 4.34
C THR A 229 2.39 -5.81 3.32
N ILE A 230 2.35 -7.08 3.71
CA ILE A 230 2.63 -8.22 2.84
C ILE A 230 1.32 -9.00 2.66
N GLY A 231 0.83 -9.08 1.42
CA GLY A 231 -0.32 -9.92 1.05
C GLY A 231 0.15 -11.29 0.58
N ILE A 232 -0.24 -12.36 1.25
CA ILE A 232 0.27 -13.71 0.96
C ILE A 232 -0.84 -14.62 0.44
N ALA A 233 -0.57 -15.28 -0.68
CA ALA A 233 -1.34 -16.42 -1.16
C ALA A 233 -0.57 -17.71 -0.84
N ALA A 234 -1.08 -18.49 0.11
CA ALA A 234 -0.51 -19.75 0.57
C ALA A 234 -1.55 -20.59 1.30
N SER A 235 -1.24 -21.82 1.64
CA SER A 235 -2.03 -22.61 2.58
C SER A 235 -2.03 -21.95 3.97
N GLU A 236 -3.02 -22.29 4.81
CA GLU A 236 -3.10 -21.72 6.17
C GLU A 236 -1.86 -22.06 7.02
N SER A 237 -1.32 -23.26 6.90
CA SER A 237 -0.10 -23.66 7.60
C SER A 237 1.11 -22.85 7.15
N LYS A 238 1.29 -22.67 5.84
CA LYS A 238 2.36 -21.87 5.26
C LYS A 238 2.22 -20.38 5.56
N LEU A 239 0.99 -19.87 5.57
CA LEU A 239 0.75 -18.48 5.96
C LEU A 239 1.26 -18.19 7.39
N ARG A 240 1.09 -19.11 8.33
CA ARG A 240 1.62 -18.97 9.69
C ARG A 240 3.16 -19.01 9.73
N GLU A 241 3.77 -19.92 8.97
CA GLU A 241 5.23 -20.01 8.83
C GLU A 241 5.80 -18.70 8.26
N PHE A 242 5.24 -18.20 7.17
CA PHE A 242 5.64 -16.94 6.55
C PHE A 242 5.38 -15.74 7.46
N ALA A 243 4.26 -15.72 8.18
CA ALA A 243 3.97 -14.67 9.16
C ALA A 243 5.03 -14.61 10.27
N GLN A 244 5.53 -15.76 10.71
CA GLN A 244 6.62 -15.80 11.67
C GLN A 244 7.92 -15.27 11.05
N ALA A 245 8.30 -15.73 9.88
CA ALA A 245 9.54 -15.33 9.21
C ALA A 245 9.55 -13.82 8.88
N PHE A 246 8.52 -13.34 8.17
CA PHE A 246 8.41 -11.93 7.83
C PHE A 246 8.19 -11.02 9.04
N GLY A 247 7.46 -11.51 10.08
CA GLY A 247 7.28 -10.77 11.33
C GLY A 247 8.58 -10.60 12.09
N GLN A 248 9.43 -11.64 12.18
CA GLN A 248 10.76 -11.57 12.76
C GLN A 248 11.69 -10.66 11.94
N TRP A 249 11.54 -10.66 10.64
CA TRP A 249 12.26 -9.74 9.75
C TRP A 249 11.83 -8.28 9.93
N GLY A 250 10.63 -8.01 10.48
CA GLY A 250 10.17 -6.66 10.82
C GLY A 250 8.93 -6.18 10.07
N ALA A 251 8.28 -7.02 9.27
CA ALA A 251 7.05 -6.63 8.59
C ALA A 251 5.92 -6.35 9.61
N PRO A 252 5.32 -5.15 9.61
CA PRO A 252 4.33 -4.79 10.64
C PRO A 252 2.96 -5.44 10.40
N ARG A 253 2.66 -5.85 9.15
CA ARG A 253 1.40 -6.49 8.82
C ARG A 253 1.56 -7.56 7.74
N ILE A 254 1.00 -8.73 8.02
CA ILE A 254 0.90 -9.84 7.09
C ILE A 254 -0.57 -10.25 7.02
N CYS A 255 -1.09 -10.41 5.82
CA CYS A 255 -2.49 -10.78 5.61
C CYS A 255 -2.65 -11.67 4.37
N PRO A 256 -3.78 -12.36 4.20
CA PRO A 256 -4.07 -13.03 2.94
C PRO A 256 -4.12 -12.04 1.77
N LEU A 257 -3.60 -12.44 0.61
CA LEU A 257 -3.77 -11.70 -0.65
C LEU A 257 -5.28 -11.50 -0.91
N GLY A 258 -5.68 -10.32 -1.37
CA GLY A 258 -7.07 -9.90 -1.50
C GLY A 258 -7.65 -9.24 -0.23
N LYS A 259 -6.87 -9.17 0.85
CA LYS A 259 -7.25 -8.50 2.11
C LYS A 259 -6.32 -7.34 2.49
N MET A 260 -5.41 -6.97 1.61
CA MET A 260 -4.44 -5.91 1.91
C MET A 260 -5.15 -4.58 2.23
N GLN A 261 -6.17 -4.22 1.47
CA GLN A 261 -6.93 -2.96 1.63
C GLN A 261 -8.08 -3.04 2.66
N ARG A 262 -8.18 -4.15 3.40
CA ARG A 262 -9.26 -4.38 4.38
C ARG A 262 -8.69 -4.72 5.75
N PRO A 263 -7.92 -3.83 6.39
CA PRO A 263 -7.42 -4.07 7.72
C PRO A 263 -8.58 -4.14 8.72
N PRO A 264 -8.54 -5.02 9.74
CA PRO A 264 -9.52 -5.01 10.82
C PRO A 264 -9.39 -3.75 11.68
N LEU A 265 -10.45 -3.36 12.41
CA LEU A 265 -10.40 -2.19 13.30
C LEU A 265 -9.30 -2.26 14.37
N ALA A 266 -8.98 -3.47 14.84
CA ALA A 266 -7.89 -3.69 15.79
C ALA A 266 -6.49 -3.72 15.16
N TRP A 267 -6.37 -3.42 13.86
CA TRP A 267 -5.09 -3.39 13.17
C TRP A 267 -4.14 -2.35 13.77
N ARG A 268 -2.90 -2.75 13.92
CA ARG A 268 -1.82 -1.87 14.39
C ARG A 268 -1.16 -1.23 13.17
N HIS A 269 -1.51 0.00 12.88
CA HIS A 269 -0.95 0.75 11.75
C HIS A 269 0.57 0.89 11.92
N ASP A 270 1.34 0.34 10.98
CA ASP A 270 2.81 0.27 11.02
C ASP A 270 3.35 -0.31 12.34
N GLY A 271 2.64 -1.32 12.90
CA GLY A 271 3.03 -1.98 14.14
C GLY A 271 2.68 -1.23 15.42
N ARG A 272 2.09 -0.03 15.35
CA ARG A 272 1.76 0.82 16.50
C ARG A 272 0.36 0.53 17.04
N PRO A 273 0.14 0.59 18.35
CA PRO A 273 -1.20 0.47 18.91
C PRO A 273 -2.06 1.68 18.47
N PRO A 274 -3.32 1.45 18.02
CA PRO A 274 -4.16 2.52 17.43
C PRO A 274 -4.34 3.77 18.28
N LEU A 275 -4.45 3.61 19.60
CA LEU A 275 -4.64 4.70 20.54
C LEU A 275 -3.51 4.86 21.56
N GLY A 276 -2.63 3.85 21.67
CA GLY A 276 -1.59 3.82 22.71
C GLY A 276 -0.60 4.99 22.64
N ASP A 277 -0.33 5.45 21.41
CA ASP A 277 0.57 6.58 21.19
C ASP A 277 -0.13 7.95 21.46
N LEU A 278 -1.46 7.99 21.54
CA LEU A 278 -2.24 9.20 21.76
C LEU A 278 -2.54 9.49 23.24
N ILE A 279 -2.24 8.56 24.14
CA ILE A 279 -2.52 8.68 25.58
C ILE A 279 -1.25 8.86 26.40
N ASN A 280 -1.40 9.41 27.59
CA ASN A 280 -0.38 9.46 28.61
C ASN A 280 -0.72 8.49 29.75
N TRP A 281 0.30 7.91 30.38
CA TRP A 281 0.17 6.95 31.48
C TRP A 281 0.64 7.59 32.77
N THR A 282 -0.09 7.37 33.86
CA THR A 282 0.34 7.74 35.20
C THR A 282 0.41 6.48 36.05
N ASN A 283 1.53 6.23 36.70
CA ASN A 283 1.65 5.18 37.68
C ASN A 283 1.25 5.72 39.07
N LEU A 284 0.38 4.98 39.75
CA LEU A 284 0.10 5.17 41.17
C LEU A 284 0.78 4.04 41.94
N GLU A 285 1.76 4.37 42.74
CA GLU A 285 2.42 3.42 43.67
C GLU A 285 1.76 3.56 45.05
N THR A 286 1.29 2.43 45.56
CA THR A 286 0.77 2.34 46.94
C THR A 286 1.73 1.48 47.75
N ASN A 287 2.08 1.93 48.97
CA ASN A 287 2.93 1.20 49.94
C ASN A 287 2.23 -0.09 50.40
#